data_478a1091b315f328c7f2ffe39832b205
#
_entry.id   478a1091b315f328c7f2ffe39832b205
#
_cell.length_a   1.000
_cell.length_b   1.000
_cell.length_c   1.000
_cell.angle_alpha   90.00
_cell.angle_beta   90.00
_cell.angle_gamma   90.00
#
_symmetry.space_group_name_H-M   'P 1'
#
loop_
_entity.id
_entity.type
_entity.pdbx_description
1 polymer ?
#
loop_
_entity_poly.entity_id
_entity_poly.type
_entity_poly.pdbx_seq_one_letter_code
_entity_poly.pdbx_strand_id
1 'polypeptide(L)'
;MIDKARFLANAAACGLDAAHCVDALDAYARMLVEYNEKVNLTAITDPEGIENKHFIDSLLFASQPEVAGKLVDVGTGAGFPGVVAKLYKPELELTLMEPTGKRVEFLRWVCGELGIEAEFAKERAEEAARKGWREAFDVATARGVTAMNKLSEYCLPLVKVGGRFIAMKADAAEETAEAAGAIKKLGGKLAETRSFTLPDTSARTLIFVEKISQTPSVYPRNGGKIAKSPLK
;
A
#
# COMPACT_ATOMS: atom_id res chain seq x y z
N MET A 1 -17.21 14.83 6.31
CA MET A 1 -16.28 15.66 5.55
C MET A 1 -16.29 15.29 4.07
N ILE A 2 -16.27 14.01 3.70
CA ILE A 2 -16.55 13.57 2.33
C ILE A 2 -18.04 13.73 2.01
N ASP A 3 -18.38 13.93 0.73
CA ASP A 3 -19.74 13.79 0.26
C ASP A 3 -20.05 12.30 0.05
N LYS A 4 -20.71 11.69 1.02
CA LYS A 4 -20.98 10.25 1.00
C LYS A 4 -21.80 9.80 -0.21
N ALA A 5 -22.76 10.62 -0.69
CA ALA A 5 -23.57 10.27 -1.84
C ALA A 5 -22.73 10.26 -3.13
N ARG A 6 -21.92 11.30 -3.35
CA ARG A 6 -20.97 11.37 -4.47
C ARG A 6 -19.95 10.25 -4.38
N PHE A 7 -19.34 10.03 -3.21
CA PHE A 7 -18.36 8.98 -3.01
C PHE A 7 -18.89 7.60 -3.35
N LEU A 8 -20.09 7.24 -2.85
CA LEU A 8 -20.71 5.94 -3.13
C LEU A 8 -21.05 5.78 -4.61
N ALA A 9 -21.54 6.84 -5.27
CA ALA A 9 -21.81 6.82 -6.71
C ALA A 9 -20.52 6.60 -7.51
N ASN A 10 -19.44 7.30 -7.16
CA ASN A 10 -18.13 7.17 -7.79
C ASN A 10 -17.51 5.78 -7.54
N ALA A 11 -17.62 5.26 -6.32
CA ALA A 11 -17.16 3.91 -5.99
C ALA A 11 -17.91 2.85 -6.82
N ALA A 12 -19.24 2.96 -6.88
CA ALA A 12 -20.07 2.05 -7.69
C ALA A 12 -19.71 2.11 -9.18
N ALA A 13 -19.43 3.29 -9.73
CA ALA A 13 -18.95 3.45 -11.11
C ALA A 13 -17.59 2.75 -11.36
N CYS A 14 -16.78 2.59 -10.30
CA CYS A 14 -15.54 1.80 -10.33
C CYS A 14 -15.76 0.30 -10.01
N GLY A 15 -16.98 -0.15 -9.86
CA GLY A 15 -17.32 -1.55 -9.51
C GLY A 15 -17.09 -1.91 -8.05
N LEU A 16 -17.08 -0.91 -7.15
CA LEU A 16 -16.80 -1.08 -5.73
C LEU A 16 -18.07 -0.92 -4.88
N ASP A 17 -18.32 -1.83 -3.94
CA ASP A 17 -19.33 -1.67 -2.90
C ASP A 17 -18.65 -1.20 -1.60
N ALA A 18 -18.73 0.09 -1.34
CA ALA A 18 -18.12 0.72 -0.16
C ALA A 18 -19.16 1.14 0.91
N ALA A 19 -20.44 0.73 0.75
CA ALA A 19 -21.51 1.16 1.65
C ALA A 19 -21.25 0.78 3.12
N HIS A 20 -20.69 -0.41 3.35
CA HIS A 20 -20.40 -0.93 4.69
C HIS A 20 -19.30 -0.17 5.45
N CYS A 21 -18.41 0.54 4.76
CA CYS A 21 -17.28 1.25 5.38
C CYS A 21 -17.30 2.77 5.20
N VAL A 22 -18.32 3.34 4.52
CA VAL A 22 -18.35 4.77 4.18
C VAL A 22 -18.35 5.69 5.41
N ASP A 23 -18.99 5.30 6.52
CA ASP A 23 -19.01 6.09 7.74
C ASP A 23 -17.63 6.16 8.40
N ALA A 24 -16.92 5.04 8.43
CA ALA A 24 -15.54 4.97 8.92
C ALA A 24 -14.58 5.76 8.02
N LEU A 25 -14.75 5.71 6.69
CA LEU A 25 -13.97 6.52 5.75
C LEU A 25 -14.21 8.02 5.94
N ASP A 26 -15.46 8.45 6.18
CA ASP A 26 -15.74 9.85 6.48
C ASP A 26 -15.12 10.30 7.81
N ALA A 27 -15.15 9.47 8.84
CA ALA A 27 -14.45 9.73 10.10
C ALA A 27 -12.94 9.82 9.89
N TYR A 28 -12.36 8.90 9.11
CA TYR A 28 -10.94 8.91 8.74
C TYR A 28 -10.55 10.19 7.99
N ALA A 29 -11.35 10.66 7.04
CA ALA A 29 -11.10 11.90 6.31
C ALA A 29 -11.02 13.11 7.25
N ARG A 30 -11.94 13.23 8.22
CA ARG A 30 -11.90 14.31 9.23
C ARG A 30 -10.62 14.25 10.06
N MET A 31 -10.29 13.09 10.60
CA MET A 31 -9.09 12.88 11.41
C MET A 31 -7.81 13.14 10.63
N LEU A 32 -7.75 12.73 9.36
CA LEU A 32 -6.62 12.99 8.48
C LEU A 32 -6.36 14.49 8.30
N VAL A 33 -7.40 15.27 7.99
CA VAL A 33 -7.27 16.71 7.76
C VAL A 33 -6.91 17.44 9.06
N GLU A 34 -7.56 17.11 10.17
CA GLU A 34 -7.26 17.71 11.49
C GLU A 34 -5.81 17.45 11.90
N TYR A 35 -5.33 16.22 11.77
CA TYR A 35 -3.96 15.88 12.17
C TYR A 35 -2.92 16.43 11.20
N ASN A 36 -3.28 16.60 9.93
CA ASN A 36 -2.41 17.13 8.89
C ASN A 36 -1.99 18.58 9.17
N GLU A 37 -2.78 19.34 9.93
CA GLU A 37 -2.41 20.69 10.39
C GLU A 37 -1.15 20.68 11.30
N LYS A 38 -0.90 19.58 11.99
CA LYS A 38 0.22 19.43 12.94
C LYS A 38 1.41 18.66 12.33
N VAL A 39 1.11 17.71 11.45
CA VAL A 39 2.10 16.82 10.85
C VAL A 39 1.80 16.67 9.36
N ASN A 40 2.72 17.03 8.48
CA ASN A 40 2.55 16.87 7.04
C ASN A 40 2.41 15.38 6.67
N LEU A 41 1.18 14.89 6.66
CA LEU A 41 0.83 13.51 6.32
C LEU A 41 0.61 13.36 4.80
N THR A 42 -0.10 14.33 4.22
CA THR A 42 -0.48 14.34 2.80
C THR A 42 -0.61 15.78 2.28
N ALA A 43 -0.36 15.96 0.98
CA ALA A 43 -0.66 17.22 0.29
C ALA A 43 -2.14 17.31 -0.15
N ILE A 44 -2.90 16.21 -0.10
CA ILE A 44 -4.28 16.13 -0.53
C ILE A 44 -5.17 16.27 0.70
N THR A 45 -5.83 17.41 0.83
CA THR A 45 -6.68 17.74 1.99
C THR A 45 -8.11 18.14 1.60
N ASP A 46 -8.34 18.37 0.32
CA ASP A 46 -9.68 18.65 -0.19
C ASP A 46 -10.54 17.37 -0.23
N PRO A 47 -11.87 17.50 -0.02
CA PRO A 47 -12.75 16.34 0.08
C PRO A 47 -12.73 15.44 -1.16
N GLU A 48 -12.77 16.02 -2.35
CA GLU A 48 -12.81 15.27 -3.61
C GLU A 48 -11.49 14.54 -3.89
N GLY A 49 -10.37 15.18 -3.59
CA GLY A 49 -9.05 14.58 -3.67
C GLY A 49 -8.90 13.38 -2.71
N ILE A 50 -9.41 13.51 -1.47
CA ILE A 50 -9.42 12.41 -0.51
C ILE A 50 -10.31 11.26 -0.99
N GLU A 51 -11.52 11.55 -1.49
CA GLU A 51 -12.44 10.56 -2.03
C GLU A 51 -11.79 9.76 -3.17
N ASN A 52 -11.23 10.44 -4.15
CA ASN A 52 -10.74 9.82 -5.39
C ASN A 52 -9.33 9.24 -5.23
N LYS A 53 -8.37 10.07 -4.78
CA LYS A 53 -6.93 9.74 -4.79
C LYS A 53 -6.47 8.98 -3.54
N HIS A 54 -7.25 9.01 -2.46
CA HIS A 54 -6.95 8.22 -1.29
C HIS A 54 -7.89 7.03 -1.16
N PHE A 55 -9.21 7.24 -1.10
CA PHE A 55 -10.13 6.16 -0.78
C PHE A 55 -10.43 5.26 -1.98
N ILE A 56 -10.93 5.78 -3.10
CA ILE A 56 -11.24 4.94 -4.28
C ILE A 56 -9.99 4.24 -4.80
N ASP A 57 -8.86 4.94 -4.88
CA ASP A 57 -7.56 4.35 -5.25
C ASP A 57 -7.18 3.17 -4.33
N SER A 58 -7.35 3.33 -3.01
CA SER A 58 -7.07 2.27 -2.03
C SER A 58 -8.10 1.13 -2.08
N LEU A 59 -9.36 1.43 -2.33
CA LEU A 59 -10.43 0.44 -2.48
C LEU A 59 -10.25 -0.43 -3.73
N LEU A 60 -9.76 0.14 -4.83
CA LEU A 60 -9.39 -0.62 -6.04
C LEU A 60 -8.35 -1.69 -5.74
N PHE A 61 -7.37 -1.39 -4.89
CA PHE A 61 -6.42 -2.38 -4.39
C PHE A 61 -7.12 -3.38 -3.45
N ALA A 62 -7.85 -2.88 -2.46
CA ALA A 62 -8.48 -3.71 -1.44
C ALA A 62 -9.50 -4.71 -2.02
N SER A 63 -10.22 -4.34 -3.09
CA SER A 63 -11.23 -5.19 -3.74
C SER A 63 -10.63 -6.40 -4.47
N GLN A 64 -9.32 -6.40 -4.73
CA GLN A 64 -8.70 -7.51 -5.44
C GLN A 64 -8.79 -8.81 -4.64
N PRO A 65 -9.17 -9.95 -5.24
CA PRO A 65 -9.30 -11.23 -4.54
C PRO A 65 -7.97 -11.71 -3.92
N GLU A 66 -6.84 -11.29 -4.50
CA GLU A 66 -5.51 -11.61 -4.01
C GLU A 66 -5.14 -10.90 -2.70
N VAL A 67 -5.84 -9.84 -2.34
CA VAL A 67 -5.63 -9.10 -1.09
C VAL A 67 -6.36 -9.83 0.04
N ALA A 68 -5.65 -10.74 0.70
CA ALA A 68 -6.17 -11.59 1.77
C ALA A 68 -5.05 -12.02 2.73
N GLY A 69 -5.41 -12.46 3.93
CA GLY A 69 -4.48 -12.94 4.95
C GLY A 69 -3.63 -11.84 5.57
N LYS A 70 -2.33 -12.09 5.74
CA LYS A 70 -1.36 -11.16 6.33
C LYS A 70 -0.90 -10.14 5.31
N LEU A 71 -1.33 -8.90 5.49
CA LEU A 71 -1.01 -7.77 4.62
C LEU A 71 0.01 -6.85 5.29
N VAL A 72 1.11 -6.53 4.59
CA VAL A 72 1.99 -5.42 4.98
C VAL A 72 1.88 -4.28 3.98
N ASP A 73 1.63 -3.07 4.49
CA ASP A 73 1.67 -1.82 3.71
C ASP A 73 2.99 -1.10 3.97
N VAL A 74 3.87 -1.11 2.98
CA VAL A 74 5.26 -0.64 3.07
C VAL A 74 5.35 0.84 2.72
N GLY A 75 5.80 1.64 3.69
CA GLY A 75 5.84 3.10 3.55
C GLY A 75 4.42 3.68 3.53
N THR A 76 3.58 3.17 4.41
CA THR A 76 2.14 3.47 4.44
C THR A 76 1.79 4.95 4.60
N GLY A 77 2.71 5.75 5.10
CA GLY A 77 2.51 7.20 5.28
C GLY A 77 1.36 7.52 6.22
N ALA A 78 0.30 8.07 5.67
CA ALA A 78 -0.94 8.34 6.40
C ALA A 78 -1.90 7.13 6.46
N GLY A 79 -1.45 5.91 6.13
CA GLY A 79 -2.27 4.69 6.21
C GLY A 79 -2.87 4.24 4.88
N PHE A 80 -2.32 4.67 3.75
CA PHE A 80 -2.83 4.32 2.43
C PHE A 80 -1.88 3.40 1.66
N PRO A 81 -2.37 2.24 1.16
CA PRO A 81 -3.78 1.80 1.16
C PRO A 81 -4.20 1.00 2.41
N GLY A 82 -3.30 0.68 3.34
CA GLY A 82 -3.47 -0.32 4.39
C GLY A 82 -4.71 -0.12 5.27
N VAL A 83 -4.92 1.07 5.83
CA VAL A 83 -6.07 1.37 6.71
C VAL A 83 -7.39 1.24 5.95
N VAL A 84 -7.45 1.76 4.71
CA VAL A 84 -8.65 1.62 3.87
C VAL A 84 -8.92 0.16 3.52
N ALA A 85 -7.87 -0.61 3.22
CA ALA A 85 -8.01 -2.04 2.95
C ALA A 85 -8.58 -2.81 4.15
N LYS A 86 -8.16 -2.50 5.37
CA LYS A 86 -8.66 -3.10 6.60
C LYS A 86 -10.11 -2.69 6.90
N LEU A 87 -10.50 -1.45 6.61
CA LEU A 87 -11.90 -1.00 6.71
C LEU A 87 -12.80 -1.71 5.71
N TYR A 88 -12.28 -2.00 4.52
CA TYR A 88 -13.01 -2.69 3.45
C TYR A 88 -13.07 -4.20 3.65
N LYS A 89 -11.98 -4.81 4.16
CA LYS A 89 -11.83 -6.24 4.47
C LYS A 89 -11.39 -6.40 5.94
N PRO A 90 -12.32 -6.42 6.89
CA PRO A 90 -11.99 -6.49 8.32
C PRO A 90 -11.22 -7.73 8.74
N GLU A 91 -11.27 -8.80 7.95
CA GLU A 91 -10.55 -10.05 8.19
C GLU A 91 -9.04 -9.99 7.92
N LEU A 92 -8.53 -8.95 7.27
CA LEU A 92 -7.09 -8.81 7.00
C LEU A 92 -6.28 -8.70 8.31
N GLU A 93 -5.18 -9.41 8.40
CA GLU A 93 -4.15 -9.19 9.43
C GLU A 93 -3.20 -8.09 8.93
N LEU A 94 -3.44 -6.86 9.36
CA LEU A 94 -2.76 -5.67 8.84
C LEU A 94 -1.50 -5.33 9.62
N THR A 95 -0.38 -5.14 8.91
CA THR A 95 0.84 -4.49 9.41
C THR A 95 1.09 -3.20 8.64
N LEU A 96 1.18 -2.07 9.36
CA LEU A 96 1.52 -0.76 8.81
C LEU A 96 3.00 -0.48 9.06
N MET A 97 3.81 -0.46 8.00
CA MET A 97 5.26 -0.25 8.09
C MET A 97 5.62 1.18 7.68
N GLU A 98 6.08 1.98 8.64
CA GLU A 98 6.41 3.40 8.43
C GLU A 98 7.59 3.81 9.35
N PRO A 99 8.73 4.27 8.81
CA PRO A 99 9.89 4.61 9.62
C PRO A 99 9.74 5.91 10.42
N THR A 100 8.82 6.80 10.03
CA THR A 100 8.68 8.14 10.62
C THR A 100 7.81 8.11 11.87
N GLY A 101 8.40 8.39 13.05
CA GLY A 101 7.71 8.30 14.34
C GLY A 101 6.39 9.07 14.41
N LYS A 102 6.36 10.34 13.95
CA LYS A 102 5.14 11.16 13.96
C LYS A 102 4.00 10.56 13.12
N ARG A 103 4.33 9.88 12.01
CA ARG A 103 3.33 9.18 11.20
C ARG A 103 2.83 7.91 11.89
N VAL A 104 3.72 7.17 12.56
CA VAL A 104 3.32 6.01 13.37
C VAL A 104 2.41 6.41 14.53
N GLU A 105 2.65 7.56 15.16
CA GLU A 105 1.77 8.11 16.20
C GLU A 105 0.37 8.41 15.64
N PHE A 106 0.29 9.05 14.48
CA PHE A 106 -0.96 9.25 13.77
C PHE A 106 -1.68 7.92 13.46
N LEU A 107 -0.96 6.94 12.90
CA LEU A 107 -1.52 5.64 12.55
C LEU A 107 -2.10 4.92 13.78
N ARG A 108 -1.40 4.94 14.91
CA ARG A 108 -1.90 4.36 16.16
C ARG A 108 -3.17 5.05 16.64
N TRP A 109 -3.17 6.38 16.61
CA TRP A 109 -4.33 7.15 17.01
C TRP A 109 -5.54 6.88 16.10
N VAL A 110 -5.38 7.03 14.78
CA VAL A 110 -6.49 6.85 13.84
C VAL A 110 -7.03 5.42 13.83
N CYS A 111 -6.17 4.42 13.93
CA CYS A 111 -6.62 3.02 14.03
C CYS A 111 -7.39 2.77 15.34
N GLY A 112 -6.96 3.37 16.45
CA GLY A 112 -7.68 3.29 17.72
C GLY A 112 -9.08 3.91 17.65
N GLU A 113 -9.21 5.12 17.08
CA GLU A 113 -10.50 5.80 16.90
C GLU A 113 -11.44 5.05 15.94
N LEU A 114 -10.89 4.36 14.94
CA LEU A 114 -11.67 3.57 13.97
C LEU A 114 -11.93 2.13 14.44
N GLY A 115 -11.42 1.72 15.60
CA GLY A 115 -11.54 0.34 16.08
C GLY A 115 -10.79 -0.68 15.21
N ILE A 116 -9.70 -0.27 14.54
CA ILE A 116 -8.89 -1.12 13.66
C ILE A 116 -7.78 -1.78 14.47
N GLU A 117 -7.72 -3.10 14.43
CA GLU A 117 -6.56 -3.85 14.89
C GLU A 117 -5.50 -3.90 13.79
N ALA A 118 -4.30 -3.38 14.09
CA ALA A 118 -3.15 -3.40 13.19
C ALA A 118 -1.84 -3.50 13.96
N GLU A 119 -0.84 -4.12 13.35
CA GLU A 119 0.53 -4.09 13.84
C GLU A 119 1.27 -2.87 13.24
N PHE A 120 2.15 -2.24 14.04
CA PHE A 120 2.85 -1.03 13.64
C PHE A 120 4.36 -1.27 13.66
N ALA A 121 4.97 -1.39 12.50
CA ALA A 121 6.40 -1.56 12.33
C ALA A 121 7.09 -0.20 12.10
N LYS A 122 7.69 0.38 13.16
CA LYS A 122 8.46 1.64 13.07
C LYS A 122 9.88 1.35 12.58
N GLU A 123 10.01 0.87 11.36
CA GLU A 123 11.30 0.55 10.76
C GLU A 123 11.26 0.62 9.23
N ARG A 124 12.41 0.57 8.60
CA ARG A 124 12.52 0.49 7.14
C ARG A 124 12.32 -0.95 6.68
N ALA A 125 11.70 -1.13 5.51
CA ALA A 125 11.38 -2.45 4.98
C ALA A 125 12.63 -3.34 4.80
N GLU A 126 13.74 -2.79 4.30
CA GLU A 126 14.99 -3.52 4.15
C GLU A 126 15.64 -3.93 5.48
N GLU A 127 15.35 -3.22 6.56
CA GLU A 127 15.80 -3.57 7.91
C GLU A 127 14.87 -4.63 8.53
N ALA A 128 13.57 -4.45 8.37
CA ALA A 128 12.53 -5.36 8.82
C ALA A 128 12.72 -6.77 8.24
N ALA A 129 12.95 -6.85 6.92
CA ALA A 129 13.16 -8.12 6.22
C ALA A 129 14.46 -8.85 6.62
N ARG A 130 15.40 -8.18 7.29
CA ARG A 130 16.62 -8.80 7.84
C ARG A 130 16.47 -9.31 9.25
N LYS A 131 15.39 -8.91 9.94
CA LYS A 131 15.09 -9.29 11.33
C LYS A 131 14.02 -10.40 11.35
N GLY A 132 12.83 -10.09 11.83
CA GLY A 132 11.76 -11.07 12.02
C GLY A 132 10.69 -11.11 10.93
N TRP A 133 10.71 -10.19 9.95
CA TRP A 133 9.65 -10.01 8.97
C TRP A 133 9.92 -10.66 7.61
N ARG A 134 11.05 -11.38 7.49
CA ARG A 134 11.40 -12.04 6.25
C ARG A 134 10.38 -13.11 5.86
N GLU A 135 9.83 -12.99 4.65
CA GLU A 135 8.88 -13.94 4.08
C GLU A 135 7.72 -14.28 5.03
N ALA A 136 7.23 -13.26 5.77
CA ALA A 136 6.20 -13.42 6.79
C ALA A 136 4.78 -13.10 6.30
N PHE A 137 4.62 -12.41 5.17
CA PHE A 137 3.35 -11.88 4.70
C PHE A 137 2.81 -12.63 3.49
N ASP A 138 1.48 -12.73 3.41
CA ASP A 138 0.77 -13.21 2.22
C ASP A 138 0.84 -12.18 1.11
N VAL A 139 0.64 -10.91 1.48
CA VAL A 139 0.63 -9.78 0.56
C VAL A 139 1.48 -8.66 1.12
N ALA A 140 2.36 -8.10 0.26
CA ALA A 140 2.97 -6.79 0.50
C ALA A 140 2.41 -5.80 -0.52
N THR A 141 2.17 -4.57 -0.08
CA THR A 141 1.79 -3.46 -0.97
C THR A 141 2.62 -2.23 -0.67
N ALA A 142 2.69 -1.33 -1.64
CA ALA A 142 3.26 0.00 -1.47
C ALA A 142 2.68 0.98 -2.48
N ARG A 143 2.49 2.23 -2.06
CA ARG A 143 2.03 3.35 -2.89
C ARG A 143 2.89 4.58 -2.68
N GLY A 144 3.35 5.20 -3.78
CA GLY A 144 4.06 6.48 -3.72
C GLY A 144 5.44 6.47 -3.06
N VAL A 145 6.08 5.31 -2.96
CA VAL A 145 7.36 5.16 -2.25
C VAL A 145 8.57 5.43 -3.16
N THR A 146 8.73 4.66 -4.24
CA THR A 146 9.88 4.76 -5.16
C THR A 146 9.63 3.99 -6.46
N ALA A 147 10.59 4.01 -7.41
CA ALA A 147 10.53 3.25 -8.65
C ALA A 147 10.52 1.73 -8.41
N MET A 148 9.93 0.98 -9.36
CA MET A 148 9.58 -0.43 -9.22
C MET A 148 10.79 -1.34 -8.92
N ASN A 149 11.96 -1.06 -9.50
CA ASN A 149 13.18 -1.85 -9.26
C ASN A 149 13.67 -1.77 -7.79
N LYS A 150 13.61 -0.59 -7.16
CA LYS A 150 13.91 -0.41 -5.73
C LYS A 150 12.78 -0.97 -4.86
N LEU A 151 11.55 -0.70 -5.26
CA LEU A 151 10.37 -1.13 -4.53
C LEU A 151 10.29 -2.65 -4.42
N SER A 152 10.66 -3.36 -5.48
CA SER A 152 10.75 -4.82 -5.48
C SER A 152 11.73 -5.34 -4.41
N GLU A 153 12.88 -4.66 -4.21
CA GLU A 153 13.85 -5.07 -3.18
C GLU A 153 13.40 -4.73 -1.76
N TYR A 154 12.51 -3.75 -1.59
CA TYR A 154 11.88 -3.47 -0.29
C TYR A 154 10.76 -4.46 0.04
N CYS A 155 9.95 -4.85 -0.94
CA CYS A 155 8.71 -5.59 -0.69
C CYS A 155 8.86 -7.11 -0.83
N LEU A 156 9.53 -7.63 -1.88
CA LEU A 156 9.60 -9.07 -2.14
C LEU A 156 10.27 -9.88 -1.02
N PRO A 157 11.29 -9.38 -0.30
CA PRO A 157 11.87 -10.10 0.84
C PRO A 157 10.92 -10.28 2.03
N LEU A 158 9.82 -9.50 2.11
CA LEU A 158 8.79 -9.60 3.13
C LEU A 158 7.72 -10.65 2.78
N VAL A 159 7.56 -10.97 1.50
CA VAL A 159 6.50 -11.85 0.98
C VAL A 159 6.93 -13.31 1.05
N LYS A 160 6.09 -14.17 1.61
CA LYS A 160 6.31 -15.62 1.63
C LYS A 160 6.21 -16.23 0.22
N VAL A 161 6.85 -17.37 -0.02
CA VAL A 161 6.70 -18.12 -1.28
C VAL A 161 5.21 -18.49 -1.47
N GLY A 162 4.67 -18.25 -2.64
CA GLY A 162 3.25 -18.36 -2.97
C GLY A 162 2.42 -17.11 -2.69
N GLY A 163 2.98 -16.13 -1.96
CA GLY A 163 2.37 -14.82 -1.73
C GLY A 163 2.59 -13.84 -2.89
N ARG A 164 2.16 -12.59 -2.71
CA ARG A 164 2.20 -11.56 -3.76
C ARG A 164 2.71 -10.22 -3.26
N PHE A 165 3.50 -9.56 -4.10
CA PHE A 165 3.73 -8.13 -4.00
C PHE A 165 2.83 -7.42 -5.01
N ILE A 166 2.00 -6.48 -4.55
CA ILE A 166 1.07 -5.69 -5.37
C ILE A 166 1.46 -4.22 -5.26
N ALA A 167 2.10 -3.68 -6.29
CA ALA A 167 2.49 -2.27 -6.32
C ALA A 167 1.37 -1.41 -6.90
N MET A 168 1.11 -0.25 -6.27
CA MET A 168 0.15 0.74 -6.72
C MET A 168 0.88 1.89 -7.41
N LYS A 169 0.59 2.09 -8.69
CA LYS A 169 1.26 3.07 -9.55
C LYS A 169 0.25 3.88 -10.38
N ALA A 170 0.70 5.00 -10.94
CA ALA A 170 -0.06 5.71 -11.98
C ALA A 170 0.19 5.03 -13.35
N ASP A 171 1.09 5.58 -14.16
CA ASP A 171 1.61 4.90 -15.34
C ASP A 171 2.93 4.23 -14.98
N ALA A 172 3.08 2.95 -15.32
CA ALA A 172 4.22 2.17 -14.84
C ALA A 172 4.72 1.13 -15.86
N ALA A 173 4.32 1.19 -17.11
CA ALA A 173 4.68 0.18 -18.10
C ALA A 173 6.20 0.11 -18.28
N GLU A 174 6.87 1.25 -18.47
CA GLU A 174 8.31 1.33 -18.67
C GLU A 174 9.08 0.90 -17.41
N GLU A 175 8.77 1.46 -16.25
CA GLU A 175 9.47 1.11 -15.00
C GLU A 175 9.25 -0.36 -14.58
N THR A 176 8.13 -0.97 -14.96
CA THR A 176 7.85 -2.39 -14.71
C THR A 176 8.73 -3.27 -15.59
N ALA A 177 8.88 -2.93 -16.87
CA ALA A 177 9.77 -3.63 -17.78
C ALA A 177 11.24 -3.55 -17.31
N GLU A 178 11.68 -2.37 -16.89
CA GLU A 178 13.04 -2.17 -16.33
C GLU A 178 13.29 -2.96 -15.03
N ALA A 179 12.24 -3.19 -14.25
CA ALA A 179 12.33 -3.92 -12.98
C ALA A 179 12.31 -5.46 -13.14
N ALA A 180 12.09 -6.00 -14.34
CA ALA A 180 11.92 -7.43 -14.56
C ALA A 180 13.10 -8.26 -14.05
N GLY A 181 14.35 -7.80 -14.28
CA GLY A 181 15.54 -8.47 -13.76
C GLY A 181 15.66 -8.39 -12.24
N ALA A 182 15.30 -7.26 -11.63
CA ALA A 182 15.26 -7.10 -10.18
C ALA A 182 14.25 -8.06 -9.55
N ILE A 183 13.03 -8.10 -10.08
CA ILE A 183 11.94 -8.99 -9.63
C ILE A 183 12.42 -10.44 -9.65
N LYS A 184 13.00 -10.89 -10.78
CA LYS A 184 13.53 -12.28 -10.94
C LYS A 184 14.62 -12.58 -9.91
N LYS A 185 15.59 -11.69 -9.71
CA LYS A 185 16.68 -11.86 -8.73
C LYS A 185 16.18 -12.00 -7.29
N LEU A 186 15.03 -11.40 -6.99
CA LEU A 186 14.43 -11.42 -5.66
C LEU A 186 13.45 -12.58 -5.44
N GLY A 187 13.34 -13.49 -6.41
CA GLY A 187 12.45 -14.65 -6.33
C GLY A 187 11.02 -14.36 -6.74
N GLY A 188 10.79 -13.25 -7.45
CA GLY A 188 9.48 -12.86 -7.98
C GLY A 188 9.31 -13.19 -9.47
N LYS A 189 8.07 -13.19 -9.91
CA LYS A 189 7.64 -13.27 -11.31
C LYS A 189 6.52 -12.27 -11.53
N LEU A 190 6.65 -11.40 -12.52
CA LEU A 190 5.55 -10.54 -12.94
C LEU A 190 4.40 -11.43 -13.43
N ALA A 191 3.25 -11.34 -12.77
CA ALA A 191 2.07 -12.13 -13.10
C ALA A 191 1.16 -11.39 -14.07
N GLU A 192 0.73 -10.18 -13.69
CA GLU A 192 -0.16 -9.35 -14.48
C GLU A 192 -0.09 -7.88 -14.05
N THR A 193 -0.74 -7.04 -14.85
CA THR A 193 -1.04 -5.64 -14.52
C THR A 193 -2.52 -5.37 -14.76
N ARG A 194 -3.17 -4.64 -13.84
CA ARG A 194 -4.57 -4.23 -13.96
C ARG A 194 -4.63 -2.71 -13.95
N SER A 195 -5.17 -2.12 -15.00
CA SER A 195 -5.30 -0.68 -15.15
C SER A 195 -6.73 -0.23 -14.83
N PHE A 196 -6.82 0.91 -14.16
CA PHE A 196 -8.07 1.55 -13.73
C PHE A 196 -8.02 3.03 -14.05
N THR A 197 -9.19 3.64 -14.16
CA THR A 197 -9.34 5.09 -14.25
C THR A 197 -10.13 5.55 -13.03
N LEU A 198 -9.58 6.48 -12.26
CA LEU A 198 -10.28 7.10 -11.14
C LEU A 198 -11.34 8.09 -11.63
N PRO A 199 -12.31 8.48 -10.79
CA PRO A 199 -13.36 9.43 -11.18
C PRO A 199 -12.81 10.79 -11.64
N ASP A 200 -11.63 11.19 -11.16
CA ASP A 200 -10.91 12.39 -11.61
C ASP A 200 -10.12 12.20 -12.92
N THR A 201 -10.39 11.12 -13.65
CA THR A 201 -9.72 10.69 -14.89
C THR A 201 -8.26 10.27 -14.76
N SER A 202 -7.68 10.29 -13.57
CA SER A 202 -6.28 9.84 -13.38
C SER A 202 -6.16 8.32 -13.52
N ALA A 203 -5.12 7.89 -14.25
CA ALA A 203 -4.82 6.47 -14.44
C ALA A 203 -4.22 5.85 -13.18
N ARG A 204 -4.56 4.59 -12.94
CA ARG A 204 -3.97 3.73 -11.90
C ARG A 204 -3.67 2.37 -12.44
N THR A 205 -2.56 1.81 -11.98
CA THR A 205 -2.12 0.47 -12.35
C THR A 205 -1.74 -0.30 -11.10
N LEU A 206 -2.33 -1.47 -10.92
CA LEU A 206 -1.90 -2.47 -9.96
C LEU A 206 -0.97 -3.45 -10.67
N ILE A 207 0.25 -3.61 -10.15
CA ILE A 207 1.27 -4.52 -10.70
C ILE A 207 1.38 -5.70 -9.75
N PHE A 208 1.04 -6.88 -10.23
CA PHE A 208 1.05 -8.12 -9.46
C PHE A 208 2.34 -8.89 -9.71
N VAL A 209 3.12 -9.08 -8.67
CA VAL A 209 4.33 -9.89 -8.67
C VAL A 209 4.11 -11.08 -7.76
N GLU A 210 4.12 -12.28 -8.33
CA GLU A 210 4.04 -13.53 -7.59
C GLU A 210 5.41 -13.89 -7.00
N LYS A 211 5.45 -14.29 -5.75
CA LYS A 211 6.67 -14.80 -5.09
C LYS A 211 6.81 -16.29 -5.37
N ILE A 212 7.68 -16.64 -6.31
CA ILE A 212 7.83 -18.02 -6.81
C ILE A 212 8.97 -18.79 -6.14
N SER A 213 9.91 -18.09 -5.48
CA SER A 213 11.01 -18.71 -4.74
C SER A 213 11.50 -17.80 -3.62
N GLN A 214 12.26 -18.34 -2.68
CA GLN A 214 12.87 -17.57 -1.60
C GLN A 214 13.80 -16.47 -2.15
N THR A 215 13.75 -15.31 -1.51
CA THR A 215 14.72 -14.25 -1.82
C THR A 215 16.10 -14.67 -1.33
N PRO A 216 17.15 -14.60 -2.19
CA PRO A 216 18.52 -14.95 -1.76
C PRO A 216 18.95 -14.13 -0.53
N SER A 217 19.73 -14.76 0.37
CA SER A 217 20.10 -14.18 1.69
C SER A 217 20.88 -12.87 1.60
N VAL A 218 21.53 -12.58 0.45
CA VAL A 218 22.21 -11.31 0.19
C VAL A 218 21.26 -10.12 0.05
N TYR A 219 19.96 -10.37 -0.14
CA TYR A 219 18.90 -9.36 -0.24
C TYR A 219 17.97 -9.41 0.96
N PRO A 220 17.32 -8.29 1.32
CA PRO A 220 17.56 -6.97 0.75
C PRO A 220 18.93 -6.42 1.13
N ARG A 221 19.52 -5.61 0.26
CA ARG A 221 20.74 -4.84 0.57
C ARG A 221 20.38 -3.70 1.54
N ASN A 222 21.36 -2.99 2.09
CA ASN A 222 21.08 -1.80 2.89
C ASN A 222 20.48 -0.68 2.01
N GLY A 223 19.67 0.19 2.62
CA GLY A 223 18.93 1.23 1.90
C GLY A 223 19.81 2.17 1.08
N GLY A 224 21.01 2.50 1.56
CA GLY A 224 21.98 3.32 0.82
C GLY A 224 22.45 2.66 -0.48
N LYS A 225 22.67 1.34 -0.46
CA LYS A 225 23.05 0.59 -1.67
C LYS A 225 21.88 0.44 -2.64
N ILE A 226 20.69 0.20 -2.13
CA ILE A 226 19.46 0.14 -2.95
C ILE A 226 19.23 1.47 -3.67
N ALA A 227 19.36 2.60 -2.95
CA ALA A 227 19.14 3.93 -3.50
C ALA A 227 20.17 4.29 -4.60
N LYS A 228 21.47 4.00 -4.37
CA LYS A 228 22.55 4.39 -5.27
C LYS A 228 22.72 3.46 -6.49
N SER A 229 22.40 2.19 -6.34
CA SER A 229 22.59 1.17 -7.36
C SER A 229 21.43 0.17 -7.36
N PRO A 230 20.24 0.58 -7.88
CA PRO A 230 19.09 -0.30 -7.98
C PRO A 230 19.42 -1.57 -8.77
N LEU A 231 18.72 -2.66 -8.43
CA LEU A 231 18.79 -3.89 -9.24
C LEU A 231 18.21 -3.64 -10.64
N LYS A 232 18.78 -4.31 -11.61
CA LYS A 232 18.31 -4.33 -13.00
C LYS A 232 17.92 -5.76 -13.39
#